data_5d3f5a8952fa53ea357b990448db8154
#
_entry.id   5d3f5a8952fa53ea357b990448db8154
#
_cell.length_a   1.000
_cell.length_b   1.000
_cell.length_c   1.000
_cell.angle_alpha   90.00
_cell.angle_beta   90.00
_cell.angle_gamma   90.00
#
_symmetry.space_group_name_H-M   'P 1'
#
loop_
_entity.id
_entity.type
_entity.pdbx_description
1 polymer ?
#
loop_
_entity_poly.entity_id
_entity_poly.type
_entity_poly.pdbx_seq_one_letter_code
_entity_poly.pdbx_strand_id
1 'polypeptide(L)'
;MKNLLYALLITIFTIQAHEFDFSELVKDQSESVVNIQSIRKVKVSQRSLNSFPEELFREFGFPFPEMEAPRQQERESISTGSGFVIDKDGYVITNYHVVQGADEVLVKFLDRREFKAKIIGMDELSDLALLRIESQDLDPVDIGDSDKVEQ
;
A
#
# COMPACT_ATOMS: atom_id res chain seq x y z
N MET A 1 47.58 37.25 24.14
CA MET A 1 46.44 37.86 23.42
C MET A 1 46.05 37.09 22.16
N LYS A 2 46.98 36.50 21.41
CA LYS A 2 46.61 35.70 20.18
C LYS A 2 45.77 34.47 20.47
N ASN A 3 46.03 33.76 21.59
CA ASN A 3 45.29 32.54 21.94
C ASN A 3 43.85 32.78 22.41
N LEU A 4 43.54 33.99 22.89
CA LEU A 4 42.19 34.36 23.29
C LEU A 4 41.30 34.65 22.07
N LEU A 5 41.92 35.12 20.97
CA LEU A 5 41.22 35.39 19.71
C LEU A 5 40.80 34.09 19.00
N TYR A 6 41.60 33.02 19.08
CA TYR A 6 41.31 31.70 18.56
C TYR A 6 40.19 30.97 19.35
N ALA A 7 40.17 31.16 20.67
CA ALA A 7 39.09 30.63 21.50
C ALA A 7 37.76 31.29 21.23
N LEU A 8 37.75 32.60 20.91
CA LEU A 8 36.53 33.34 20.54
C LEU A 8 36.00 32.94 19.14
N LEU A 9 36.85 32.54 18.20
CA LEU A 9 36.49 32.13 16.86
C LEU A 9 35.88 30.73 16.82
N ILE A 10 36.19 29.84 17.76
CA ILE A 10 35.67 28.48 17.86
C ILE A 10 34.25 28.47 18.45
N THR A 11 33.88 29.45 19.26
CA THR A 11 32.56 29.53 19.90
C THR A 11 31.44 30.05 18.97
N ILE A 12 31.76 30.57 17.77
CA ILE A 12 30.77 31.14 16.86
C ILE A 12 30.25 30.11 15.85
N PHE A 13 30.85 28.91 15.79
CA PHE A 13 30.45 27.86 14.81
C PHE A 13 29.65 26.72 15.45
N THR A 14 28.76 27.05 16.39
CA THR A 14 27.65 26.15 16.68
C THR A 14 26.59 26.36 15.57
N ILE A 15 26.78 25.64 14.49
CA ILE A 15 25.67 25.42 13.52
C ILE A 15 24.57 24.74 14.34
N GLN A 16 23.55 25.50 14.69
CA GLN A 16 22.27 24.92 15.10
C GLN A 16 21.74 24.19 13.86
N ALA A 17 22.05 22.89 13.77
CA ALA A 17 21.27 22.01 12.92
C ALA A 17 19.85 22.12 13.46
N HIS A 18 18.99 22.81 12.74
CA HIS A 18 17.57 22.78 13.01
C HIS A 18 17.14 21.34 12.69
N GLU A 19 17.08 20.52 13.70
CA GLU A 19 16.56 19.18 13.58
C GLU A 19 15.07 19.35 13.33
N PHE A 20 14.63 19.08 12.09
CA PHE A 20 13.22 19.05 11.77
C PHE A 20 12.60 17.88 12.55
N ASP A 21 11.92 18.19 13.63
CA ASP A 21 11.17 17.21 14.41
C ASP A 21 9.78 17.04 13.78
N PHE A 22 9.60 15.93 13.07
CA PHE A 22 8.32 15.54 12.48
C PHE A 22 7.39 14.83 13.47
N SER A 23 7.80 14.67 14.73
CA SER A 23 7.03 13.90 15.73
C SER A 23 5.64 14.49 15.98
N GLU A 24 5.54 15.80 16.00
CA GLU A 24 4.26 16.50 16.19
C GLU A 24 3.33 16.28 14.98
N LEU A 25 3.85 16.46 13.76
CA LEU A 25 3.11 16.22 12.52
C LEU A 25 2.62 14.76 12.43
N VAL A 26 3.50 13.82 12.75
CA VAL A 26 3.13 12.39 12.74
C VAL A 26 2.05 12.11 13.77
N LYS A 27 2.14 12.69 14.95
CA LYS A 27 1.14 12.51 16.00
C LYS A 27 -0.22 13.05 15.58
N ASP A 28 -0.25 14.23 14.96
CA ASP A 28 -1.49 14.91 14.57
C ASP A 28 -2.15 14.25 13.36
N GLN A 29 -1.36 13.73 12.41
CA GLN A 29 -1.90 13.18 11.15
C GLN A 29 -1.98 11.65 11.12
N SER A 30 -1.47 10.95 12.14
CA SER A 30 -1.40 9.47 12.12
C SER A 30 -2.75 8.78 12.08
N GLU A 31 -3.80 9.41 12.61
CA GLU A 31 -5.16 8.87 12.62
C GLU A 31 -5.84 8.95 11.25
N SER A 32 -5.39 9.89 10.41
CA SER A 32 -5.88 10.08 9.04
C SER A 32 -5.21 9.13 8.04
N VAL A 33 -4.02 8.61 8.37
CA VAL A 33 -3.25 7.73 7.49
C VAL A 33 -3.66 6.28 7.69
N VAL A 34 -3.92 5.60 6.58
CA VAL A 34 -4.41 4.21 6.59
C VAL A 34 -3.54 3.30 5.73
N ASN A 35 -3.52 2.03 6.09
CA ASN A 35 -2.96 0.97 5.26
C ASN A 35 -4.06 0.41 4.36
N ILE A 36 -3.76 0.30 3.06
CA ILE A 36 -4.65 -0.27 2.06
C ILE A 36 -4.17 -1.68 1.75
N GLN A 37 -5.06 -2.65 1.86
CA GLN A 37 -4.79 -4.03 1.51
C GLN A 37 -5.70 -4.44 0.36
N SER A 38 -5.12 -4.78 -0.79
CA SER A 38 -5.82 -5.26 -1.97
C SER A 38 -5.68 -6.76 -2.10
N ILE A 39 -6.80 -7.44 -2.23
CA ILE A 39 -6.87 -8.90 -2.36
C ILE A 39 -7.33 -9.22 -3.77
N ARG A 40 -6.55 -10.05 -4.47
CA ARG A 40 -6.87 -10.57 -5.80
C ARG A 40 -6.90 -12.09 -5.77
N LYS A 41 -7.98 -12.68 -6.27
CA LYS A 41 -8.12 -14.13 -6.42
C LYS A 41 -7.51 -14.56 -7.75
N VAL A 42 -6.40 -15.26 -7.65
CA VAL A 42 -5.69 -15.80 -8.83
C VAL A 42 -6.01 -17.27 -8.96
N LYS A 43 -6.62 -17.65 -10.08
CA LYS A 43 -6.79 -19.07 -10.43
C LYS A 43 -5.44 -19.61 -10.92
N VAL A 44 -4.77 -20.37 -10.08
CA VAL A 44 -3.54 -21.05 -10.46
C VAL A 44 -3.93 -22.37 -11.10
N SER A 45 -3.89 -22.45 -12.43
CA SER A 45 -3.87 -23.72 -13.12
C SER A 45 -2.51 -24.34 -12.85
N GLN A 46 -2.45 -25.38 -12.02
CA GLN A 46 -1.28 -26.23 -12.02
C GLN A 46 -1.14 -26.78 -13.42
N ARG A 47 -0.17 -26.24 -14.18
CA ARG A 47 0.38 -26.98 -15.32
C ARG A 47 0.99 -28.24 -14.75
N SER A 48 0.13 -29.20 -14.54
CA SER A 48 0.48 -30.54 -14.15
C SER A 48 1.37 -31.16 -15.22
N LEU A 49 2.10 -32.18 -14.86
CA LEU A 49 2.90 -33.08 -15.68
C LEU A 49 2.22 -33.58 -16.99
N ASN A 50 0.99 -33.15 -17.28
CA ASN A 50 0.26 -33.34 -18.53
C ASN A 50 0.91 -32.67 -19.75
N SER A 51 2.07 -32.02 -19.60
CA SER A 51 2.87 -31.57 -20.74
C SER A 51 3.62 -32.70 -21.44
N PHE A 52 3.63 -33.89 -20.87
CA PHE A 52 4.17 -35.06 -21.54
C PHE A 52 3.06 -35.69 -22.39
N PRO A 53 3.29 -35.85 -23.73
CA PRO A 53 2.33 -36.51 -24.60
C PRO A 53 2.00 -37.91 -24.08
N GLU A 54 0.71 -38.24 -24.05
CA GLU A 54 0.23 -39.58 -23.68
C GLU A 54 0.94 -40.70 -24.46
N GLU A 55 1.34 -40.37 -25.69
CA GLU A 55 2.11 -41.23 -26.57
C GLU A 55 3.43 -41.73 -25.96
N LEU A 56 4.13 -40.88 -25.18
CA LEU A 56 5.37 -41.29 -24.51
C LEU A 56 5.12 -42.34 -23.44
N PHE A 57 4.05 -42.25 -22.66
CA PHE A 57 3.72 -43.28 -21.66
C PHE A 57 3.37 -44.61 -22.30
N ARG A 58 2.67 -44.60 -23.45
CA ARG A 58 2.34 -45.81 -24.21
C ARG A 58 3.59 -46.42 -24.82
N GLU A 59 4.52 -45.64 -25.31
CA GLU A 59 5.75 -46.11 -25.99
C GLU A 59 6.71 -46.76 -24.97
N PHE A 60 6.75 -46.26 -23.74
CA PHE A 60 7.56 -46.83 -22.65
C PHE A 60 6.86 -47.91 -21.82
N GLY A 61 5.60 -48.26 -22.15
CA GLY A 61 4.86 -49.32 -21.48
C GLY A 61 4.44 -49.01 -20.05
N PHE A 62 4.45 -47.74 -19.65
CA PHE A 62 3.96 -47.31 -18.35
C PHE A 62 2.45 -47.08 -18.40
N PRO A 63 1.70 -47.54 -17.36
CA PRO A 63 0.28 -47.19 -17.26
C PRO A 63 0.15 -45.65 -17.12
N PHE A 64 -0.70 -45.04 -17.96
CA PHE A 64 -1.03 -43.61 -17.84
C PHE A 64 -1.68 -43.44 -16.47
N PRO A 65 -1.13 -42.57 -15.59
CA PRO A 65 -1.76 -42.34 -14.31
C PRO A 65 -3.12 -41.70 -14.54
N GLU A 66 -4.19 -42.35 -14.02
CA GLU A 66 -5.52 -41.73 -13.95
C GLU A 66 -5.41 -40.51 -13.04
N MET A 67 -5.00 -39.38 -13.60
CA MET A 67 -4.90 -38.13 -12.85
C MET A 67 -6.31 -37.55 -12.70
N GLU A 68 -6.73 -37.40 -11.45
CA GLU A 68 -7.89 -36.57 -11.13
C GLU A 68 -7.72 -35.22 -11.83
N ALA A 69 -8.81 -34.70 -12.43
CA ALA A 69 -8.82 -33.42 -13.09
C ALA A 69 -8.12 -32.36 -12.21
N PRO A 70 -7.29 -31.47 -12.80
CA PRO A 70 -6.54 -30.48 -12.04
C PRO A 70 -7.50 -29.69 -11.17
N ARG A 71 -7.38 -29.81 -9.86
CA ARG A 71 -8.14 -28.97 -8.93
C ARG A 71 -7.61 -27.56 -9.13
N GLN A 72 -8.47 -26.67 -9.63
CA GLN A 72 -8.19 -25.25 -9.69
C GLN A 72 -8.06 -24.77 -8.25
N GLN A 73 -6.84 -24.52 -7.80
CA GLN A 73 -6.61 -23.88 -6.51
C GLN A 73 -6.71 -22.37 -6.73
N GLU A 74 -7.70 -21.75 -6.10
CA GLU A 74 -7.74 -20.31 -5.96
C GLU A 74 -6.68 -19.91 -4.94
N ARG A 75 -5.77 -19.04 -5.32
CA ARG A 75 -4.82 -18.40 -4.42
C ARG A 75 -5.14 -16.93 -4.32
N GLU A 76 -5.07 -16.42 -3.11
CA GLU A 76 -5.17 -14.98 -2.88
C GLU A 76 -3.78 -14.36 -3.03
N SER A 77 -3.70 -13.33 -3.86
CA SER A 77 -2.54 -12.44 -3.95
C SER A 77 -2.90 -11.17 -3.20
N ILE A 78 -2.09 -10.81 -2.23
CA ILE A 78 -2.29 -9.65 -1.39
C ILE A 78 -1.23 -8.61 -1.75
N SER A 79 -1.67 -7.40 -2.07
CA SER A 79 -0.82 -6.22 -2.23
C SER A 79 -1.16 -5.22 -1.13
N THR A 80 -0.18 -4.45 -0.69
CA THR A 80 -0.36 -3.42 0.33
C THR A 80 0.13 -2.07 -0.15
N GLY A 81 -0.51 -1.02 0.31
CA GLY A 81 -0.15 0.36 0.06
C GLY A 81 -0.62 1.25 1.19
N SER A 82 -0.50 2.55 1.02
CA SER A 82 -0.97 3.57 1.95
C SER A 82 -2.06 4.42 1.31
N GLY A 83 -2.87 5.04 2.15
CA GLY A 83 -3.86 6.02 1.76
C GLY A 83 -4.13 6.96 2.92
N PHE A 84 -5.02 7.91 2.71
CA PHE A 84 -5.44 8.83 3.76
C PHE A 84 -6.91 9.20 3.62
N VAL A 85 -7.55 9.40 4.74
CA VAL A 85 -8.94 9.84 4.84
C VAL A 85 -9.02 11.31 4.48
N ILE A 86 -9.93 11.71 3.58
CA ILE A 86 -10.08 13.09 3.13
C ILE A 86 -11.32 13.78 3.65
N ASP A 87 -12.29 13.03 4.17
CA ASP A 87 -13.47 13.59 4.80
C ASP A 87 -14.09 12.66 5.84
N LYS A 88 -15.09 13.18 6.57
CA LYS A 88 -15.82 12.42 7.60
C LYS A 88 -16.88 11.46 7.04
N ASP A 89 -17.17 11.55 5.74
CA ASP A 89 -18.12 10.67 5.05
C ASP A 89 -17.50 9.34 4.63
N GLY A 90 -16.19 9.16 4.89
CA GLY A 90 -15.45 7.93 4.68
C GLY A 90 -14.75 7.83 3.34
N TYR A 91 -14.50 8.95 2.69
CA TYR A 91 -13.68 8.94 1.49
C TYR A 91 -12.19 8.84 1.82
N VAL A 92 -11.51 7.96 1.08
CA VAL A 92 -10.08 7.67 1.24
C VAL A 92 -9.40 7.77 -0.12
N ILE A 93 -8.29 8.47 -0.19
CA ILE A 93 -7.45 8.53 -1.39
C ILE A 93 -6.27 7.56 -1.22
N THR A 94 -5.98 6.84 -2.30
CA THR A 94 -4.79 5.99 -2.46
C THR A 94 -4.31 6.02 -3.91
N ASN A 95 -3.26 5.29 -4.24
CA ASN A 95 -2.79 5.18 -5.61
C ASN A 95 -3.60 4.14 -6.40
N TYR A 96 -3.77 4.41 -7.70
CA TYR A 96 -4.42 3.51 -8.65
C TYR A 96 -3.77 2.12 -8.66
N HIS A 97 -2.43 2.07 -8.77
CA HIS A 97 -1.69 0.81 -8.85
C HIS A 97 -1.86 -0.08 -7.60
N VAL A 98 -2.20 0.51 -6.43
CA VAL A 98 -2.46 -0.24 -5.19
C VAL A 98 -3.73 -1.07 -5.29
N VAL A 99 -4.77 -0.54 -5.95
CA VAL A 99 -6.10 -1.15 -6.01
C VAL A 99 -6.46 -1.74 -7.37
N GLN A 100 -5.59 -1.55 -8.37
CA GLN A 100 -5.81 -2.05 -9.73
C GLN A 100 -6.05 -3.56 -9.74
N GLY A 101 -7.21 -3.96 -10.26
CA GLY A 101 -7.60 -5.37 -10.42
C GLY A 101 -7.81 -6.11 -9.10
N ALA A 102 -8.04 -5.41 -7.99
CA ALA A 102 -8.43 -6.01 -6.72
C ALA A 102 -9.88 -6.53 -6.78
N ASP A 103 -10.11 -7.73 -6.26
CA ASP A 103 -11.45 -8.28 -6.03
C ASP A 103 -12.04 -7.73 -4.73
N GLU A 104 -11.17 -7.39 -3.77
CA GLU A 104 -11.54 -6.82 -2.49
C GLU A 104 -10.46 -5.86 -2.00
N VAL A 105 -10.90 -4.76 -1.39
CA VAL A 105 -10.02 -3.75 -0.79
C VAL A 105 -10.40 -3.57 0.67
N LEU A 106 -9.40 -3.65 1.55
CA LEU A 106 -9.54 -3.41 2.98
C LEU A 106 -8.73 -2.18 3.37
N VAL A 107 -9.32 -1.33 4.20
CA VAL A 107 -8.69 -0.14 4.79
C VAL A 107 -8.46 -0.42 6.26
N LYS A 108 -7.20 -0.36 6.69
CA LYS A 108 -6.79 -0.63 8.08
C LYS A 108 -6.21 0.62 8.71
N PHE A 109 -6.76 0.97 9.85
CA PHE A 109 -6.32 2.10 10.67
C PHE A 109 -5.20 1.70 11.65
N LEU A 110 -4.52 2.69 12.19
CA LEU A 110 -3.46 2.50 13.19
C LEU A 110 -3.99 1.84 14.48
N ASP A 111 -5.22 2.16 14.87
CA ASP A 111 -5.93 1.59 16.02
C ASP A 111 -6.45 0.16 15.78
N ARG A 112 -6.11 -0.45 14.62
CA ARG A 112 -6.50 -1.79 14.18
C ARG A 112 -7.94 -1.93 13.73
N ARG A 113 -8.72 -0.87 13.62
CA ARG A 113 -10.01 -0.92 12.92
C ARG A 113 -9.76 -1.28 11.46
N GLU A 114 -10.62 -2.13 10.91
CA GLU A 114 -10.54 -2.59 9.53
C GLU A 114 -11.91 -2.46 8.87
N PHE A 115 -11.94 -1.89 7.67
CA PHE A 115 -13.17 -1.68 6.91
C PHE A 115 -12.99 -2.17 5.49
N LYS A 116 -14.04 -2.81 4.96
CA LYS A 116 -14.13 -3.12 3.53
C LYS A 116 -14.43 -1.83 2.77
N ALA A 117 -13.60 -1.53 1.78
CA ALA A 117 -13.73 -0.34 0.97
C ALA A 117 -14.40 -0.64 -0.38
N LYS A 118 -15.21 0.30 -0.84
CA LYS A 118 -15.76 0.32 -2.18
C LYS A 118 -14.92 1.28 -3.04
N ILE A 119 -14.47 0.83 -4.20
CA ILE A 119 -13.81 1.70 -5.17
C ILE A 119 -14.89 2.58 -5.83
N ILE A 120 -14.78 3.90 -5.70
CA ILE A 120 -15.71 4.89 -6.25
C ILE A 120 -15.23 5.39 -7.61
N GLY A 121 -13.91 5.58 -7.75
CA GLY A 121 -13.30 6.01 -8.99
C GLY A 121 -11.82 5.71 -9.02
N MET A 122 -11.27 5.64 -10.22
CA MET A 122 -9.84 5.40 -10.46
C MET A 122 -9.39 6.20 -11.68
N ASP A 123 -8.20 6.76 -11.60
CA ASP A 123 -7.53 7.43 -12.72
C ASP A 123 -6.10 6.92 -12.84
N GLU A 124 -5.84 6.21 -13.93
CA GLU A 124 -4.52 5.63 -14.22
C GLU A 124 -3.48 6.71 -14.57
N LEU A 125 -3.90 7.81 -15.20
CA LEU A 125 -2.98 8.86 -15.64
C LEU A 125 -2.38 9.63 -14.46
N SER A 126 -3.19 9.91 -13.44
CA SER A 126 -2.75 10.58 -12.21
C SER A 126 -2.28 9.61 -11.14
N ASP A 127 -2.42 8.30 -11.37
CA ASP A 127 -2.18 7.23 -10.39
C ASP A 127 -3.00 7.43 -9.09
N LEU A 128 -4.27 7.85 -9.22
CA LEU A 128 -5.16 8.08 -8.09
C LEU A 128 -6.34 7.12 -8.09
N ALA A 129 -6.76 6.73 -6.89
CA ALA A 129 -7.98 5.99 -6.65
C ALA A 129 -8.73 6.59 -5.45
N LEU A 130 -10.04 6.71 -5.62
CA LEU A 130 -10.97 7.14 -4.58
C LEU A 130 -11.73 5.92 -4.06
N LEU A 131 -11.62 5.71 -2.76
CA LEU A 131 -12.31 4.64 -2.04
C LEU A 131 -13.36 5.24 -1.11
N ARG A 132 -14.32 4.42 -0.70
CA ARG A 132 -15.28 4.76 0.35
C ARG A 132 -15.40 3.61 1.34
N ILE A 133 -15.31 3.94 2.62
CA ILE A 133 -15.57 3.05 3.75
C ILE A 133 -16.84 3.50 4.49
N GLU A 134 -17.50 2.56 5.16
CA GLU A 134 -18.62 2.85 6.06
C GLU A 134 -18.06 2.86 7.48
N SER A 135 -17.72 4.03 7.96
CA SER A 135 -17.20 4.26 9.31
C SER A 135 -17.77 5.57 9.88
N GLN A 136 -17.83 5.62 11.19
CA GLN A 136 -18.08 6.83 11.97
C GLN A 136 -16.79 7.17 12.73
N ASP A 137 -16.67 8.40 13.18
CA ASP A 137 -15.52 8.90 13.93
C ASP A 137 -14.20 8.77 13.14
N LEU A 138 -14.19 9.40 11.96
CA LEU A 138 -13.01 9.55 11.13
C LEU A 138 -12.40 10.92 11.35
N ASP A 139 -11.06 10.94 11.38
CA ASP A 139 -10.28 12.16 11.42
C ASP A 139 -9.61 12.36 10.04
N PRO A 140 -10.12 13.29 9.21
CA PRO A 140 -9.57 13.53 7.89
C PRO A 140 -8.25 14.29 7.96
N VAL A 141 -7.37 14.05 6.95
CA VAL A 141 -6.15 14.83 6.78
C VAL A 141 -6.47 16.28 6.43
N ASP A 142 -5.66 17.20 6.93
CA ASP A 142 -5.70 18.59 6.51
C ASP A 142 -5.10 18.74 5.12
N ILE A 143 -5.92 19.17 4.17
CA ILE A 143 -5.46 19.37 2.78
C ILE A 143 -4.83 20.77 2.68
N GLY A 144 -3.54 20.80 2.38
CA GLY A 144 -2.78 22.03 2.18
C GLY A 144 -3.13 22.74 0.86
N ASP A 145 -2.80 24.01 0.82
CA ASP A 145 -2.94 24.87 -0.37
C ASP A 145 -1.55 25.01 -1.03
N SER A 146 -1.36 24.36 -2.17
CA SER A 146 -0.08 24.38 -2.88
C SER A 146 0.34 25.78 -3.38
N ASP A 147 -0.62 26.69 -3.55
CA ASP A 147 -0.33 28.07 -3.98
C ASP A 147 0.32 28.92 -2.85
N LYS A 148 0.26 28.42 -1.61
CA LYS A 148 0.83 29.07 -0.43
C LYS A 148 2.15 28.48 0.02
N VAL A 149 2.69 27.51 -0.71
CA VAL A 149 4.00 26.93 -0.38
C VAL A 149 5.11 27.88 -0.73
N GLU A 150 5.83 28.38 0.27
CA GLU A 150 7.03 29.19 0.09
C GLU A 150 8.23 28.29 -0.26
N GLN A 151 9.08 28.77 -1.21
CA GLN A 151 10.31 28.08 -1.63
C GLN A 151 11.49 28.49 -0.76
#